data_873f513f12e83ac70fc22ad283a321f8
#
_entry.id   873f513f12e83ac70fc22ad283a321f8
#
_cell.length_a   1.000
_cell.length_b   1.000
_cell.length_c   1.000
_cell.angle_alpha   90.00
_cell.angle_beta   90.00
_cell.angle_gamma   90.00
#
_symmetry.space_group_name_H-M   'P 1'
#
loop_
_entity.id
_entity.type
_entity.pdbx_description
1 polymer ?
#
loop_
_entity_poly.entity_id
_entity_poly.type
_entity_poly.pdbx_seq_one_letter_code
_entity_poly.pdbx_strand_id
1 'polypeptide(L)'
;MKRTLGLTLLLFATLFSCMRQEKPLPAELSRAESVMWEHPDSALSILRSMPQSSLSSGKNYATWALLLAQARDKVYGKRLPDSLNIPSSDKLVQDAMDYFEKEDDLKRMAQAYYYKGQLLEDQKKLTEAIPLFLKSKDIMTRLDEPLFTYLICQSLGNTYRYQDLYEESLVQLKDAYQYALRSGNGERISYALSELGRTYVHIN
;
A
#
# COMPACT_ATOMS: atom_id res chain seq x y z
N MET A 1 42.26 -3.65 -38.25
CA MET A 1 40.94 -4.22 -37.94
C MET A 1 40.87 -5.13 -36.70
N LYS A 2 41.93 -5.80 -36.22
CA LYS A 2 41.86 -6.68 -35.02
C LYS A 2 41.87 -5.99 -33.66
N ARG A 3 42.32 -4.69 -33.56
CA ARG A 3 42.39 -3.92 -32.30
C ARG A 3 41.06 -3.23 -31.91
N THR A 4 40.20 -2.96 -32.87
CA THR A 4 38.90 -2.31 -32.62
C THR A 4 37.83 -3.28 -32.12
N LEU A 5 37.93 -4.58 -32.47
CA LEU A 5 37.01 -5.63 -32.04
C LEU A 5 37.14 -5.94 -30.54
N GLY A 6 38.39 -5.85 -30.01
CA GLY A 6 38.64 -6.07 -28.58
C GLY A 6 38.09 -4.99 -27.66
N LEU A 7 38.07 -3.72 -28.11
CA LEU A 7 37.58 -2.59 -27.32
C LEU A 7 36.05 -2.59 -27.22
N THR A 8 35.35 -2.97 -28.28
CA THR A 8 33.88 -3.08 -28.29
C THR A 8 33.37 -4.23 -27.43
N LEU A 9 34.08 -5.35 -27.37
CA LEU A 9 33.71 -6.47 -26.49
C LEU A 9 33.88 -6.13 -25.00
N LEU A 10 34.92 -5.34 -24.62
CA LEU A 10 35.14 -4.91 -23.26
C LEU A 10 34.05 -3.91 -22.78
N LEU A 11 33.60 -3.01 -23.68
CA LEU A 11 32.50 -2.08 -23.36
C LEU A 11 31.14 -2.79 -23.15
N PHE A 12 30.87 -3.86 -23.87
CA PHE A 12 29.65 -4.65 -23.66
C PHE A 12 29.69 -5.45 -22.34
N ALA A 13 30.85 -5.94 -21.92
CA ALA A 13 31.00 -6.67 -20.66
C ALA A 13 30.80 -5.78 -19.43
N THR A 14 31.12 -4.49 -19.49
CA THR A 14 30.92 -3.55 -18.38
C THR A 14 29.47 -3.10 -18.20
N LEU A 15 28.66 -3.12 -19.27
CA LEU A 15 27.24 -2.77 -19.20
C LEU A 15 26.37 -3.90 -18.57
N PHE A 16 26.83 -5.15 -18.64
CA PHE A 16 26.13 -6.28 -18.02
C PHE A 16 26.39 -6.42 -16.50
N SER A 17 27.36 -5.69 -15.95
CA SER A 17 27.77 -5.84 -14.55
C SER A 17 26.95 -5.02 -13.55
N CYS A 18 25.99 -4.22 -14.00
CA CYS A 18 25.15 -3.37 -13.15
C CYS A 18 23.68 -3.81 -13.01
N MET A 19 23.31 -4.96 -13.51
CA MET A 19 22.03 -5.57 -13.09
C MET A 19 22.21 -6.11 -11.67
N ARG A 20 21.91 -5.28 -10.67
CA ARG A 20 21.79 -5.68 -9.29
C ARG A 20 20.75 -6.80 -9.25
N GLN A 21 21.20 -8.05 -9.18
CA GLN A 21 20.29 -9.18 -8.98
C GLN A 21 19.61 -8.97 -7.63
N GLU A 22 18.38 -8.46 -7.65
CA GLU A 22 17.58 -8.35 -6.45
C GLU A 22 17.40 -9.74 -5.86
N LYS A 23 17.87 -9.93 -4.63
CA LYS A 23 17.60 -11.17 -3.91
C LYS A 23 16.09 -11.32 -3.76
N PRO A 24 15.52 -12.49 -4.08
CA PRO A 24 14.11 -12.74 -3.89
C PRO A 24 13.73 -12.52 -2.43
N LEU A 25 12.49 -12.09 -2.19
CA LEU A 25 11.95 -11.99 -0.85
C LEU A 25 11.93 -13.37 -0.17
N PRO A 26 12.09 -13.45 1.16
CA PRO A 26 11.84 -14.66 1.91
C PRO A 26 10.48 -15.26 1.55
N ALA A 27 10.43 -16.60 1.46
CA ALA A 27 9.21 -17.31 1.06
C ALA A 27 8.01 -16.99 1.97
N GLU A 28 8.26 -16.73 3.25
CA GLU A 28 7.25 -16.36 4.23
C GLU A 28 6.62 -15.01 3.91
N LEU A 29 7.41 -14.01 3.47
CA LEU A 29 6.88 -12.71 3.06
C LEU A 29 6.00 -12.84 1.82
N SER A 30 6.46 -13.57 0.82
CA SER A 30 5.69 -13.81 -0.39
C SER A 30 4.39 -14.57 -0.09
N ARG A 31 4.44 -15.56 0.81
CA ARG A 31 3.26 -16.30 1.25
C ARG A 31 2.28 -15.43 2.03
N ALA A 32 2.77 -14.60 2.96
CA ALA A 32 1.92 -13.67 3.69
C ALA A 32 1.22 -12.68 2.75
N GLU A 33 1.95 -12.14 1.76
CA GLU A 33 1.39 -11.24 0.75
C GLU A 33 0.31 -11.93 -0.10
N SER A 34 0.51 -13.17 -0.51
CA SER A 34 -0.44 -13.92 -1.35
C SER A 34 -1.77 -14.23 -0.67
N VAL A 35 -1.78 -14.43 0.66
CA VAL A 35 -3.00 -14.75 1.42
C VAL A 35 -3.63 -13.54 2.10
N MET A 36 -3.02 -12.36 1.98
CA MET A 36 -3.37 -11.15 2.72
C MET A 36 -4.85 -10.73 2.57
N TRP A 37 -5.43 -10.92 1.39
CA TRP A 37 -6.78 -10.44 1.10
C TRP A 37 -7.88 -11.43 1.51
N GLU A 38 -7.62 -12.72 1.37
CA GLU A 38 -8.61 -13.76 1.65
C GLU A 38 -8.49 -14.28 3.09
N HIS A 39 -7.27 -14.34 3.62
CA HIS A 39 -6.96 -14.91 4.93
C HIS A 39 -5.99 -14.01 5.73
N PRO A 40 -6.39 -12.79 6.12
CA PRO A 40 -5.52 -11.84 6.82
C PRO A 40 -5.01 -12.37 8.17
N ASP A 41 -5.79 -13.20 8.89
CA ASP A 41 -5.34 -13.87 10.12
C ASP A 41 -4.15 -14.81 9.87
N SER A 42 -4.19 -15.56 8.75
CA SER A 42 -3.09 -16.42 8.33
C SER A 42 -1.85 -15.59 7.96
N ALA A 43 -2.03 -14.50 7.22
CA ALA A 43 -0.94 -13.57 6.91
C ALA A 43 -0.31 -13.01 8.19
N LEU A 44 -1.12 -12.56 9.13
CA LEU A 44 -0.65 -12.05 10.43
C LEU A 44 0.13 -13.11 11.22
N SER A 45 -0.35 -14.34 11.24
CA SER A 45 0.32 -15.47 11.92
C SER A 45 1.70 -15.74 11.29
N ILE A 46 1.79 -15.81 9.95
CA ILE A 46 3.05 -16.00 9.23
C ILE A 46 4.03 -14.89 9.59
N LEU A 47 3.61 -13.62 9.50
CA LEU A 47 4.48 -12.46 9.73
C LEU A 47 4.98 -12.41 11.19
N ARG A 48 4.17 -12.81 12.15
CA ARG A 48 4.56 -12.86 13.58
C ARG A 48 5.52 -13.97 13.90
N SER A 49 5.49 -15.09 13.17
CA SER A 49 6.38 -16.23 13.37
C SER A 49 7.74 -16.09 12.70
N MET A 50 7.95 -15.05 11.90
CA MET A 50 9.20 -14.86 11.16
C MET A 50 10.39 -14.60 12.10
N PRO A 51 11.53 -15.32 11.91
CA PRO A 51 12.72 -15.07 12.70
C PRO A 51 13.37 -13.74 12.33
N GLN A 52 13.95 -13.05 13.33
CA GLN A 52 14.65 -11.78 13.14
C GLN A 52 15.79 -11.86 12.12
N SER A 53 16.43 -13.02 12.00
CA SER A 53 17.49 -13.27 11.00
C SER A 53 17.02 -13.10 9.57
N SER A 54 15.76 -13.42 9.27
CA SER A 54 15.15 -13.24 7.94
C SER A 54 14.89 -11.76 7.61
N LEU A 55 14.86 -10.89 8.62
CA LEU A 55 14.57 -9.46 8.51
C LEU A 55 15.85 -8.61 8.54
N SER A 56 17.03 -9.20 8.38
CA SER A 56 18.32 -8.50 8.48
C SER A 56 18.61 -7.53 7.32
N SER A 57 17.97 -7.70 6.15
CA SER A 57 18.08 -6.73 5.06
C SER A 57 17.02 -5.62 5.19
N GLY A 58 17.36 -4.40 4.79
CA GLY A 58 16.42 -3.27 4.81
C GLY A 58 15.14 -3.56 4.02
N LYS A 59 15.25 -4.18 2.84
CA LYS A 59 14.11 -4.58 2.00
C LYS A 59 13.19 -5.58 2.70
N ASN A 60 13.77 -6.61 3.32
CA ASN A 60 12.97 -7.63 4.00
C ASN A 60 12.24 -7.04 5.21
N TYR A 61 12.94 -6.23 6.00
CA TYR A 61 12.32 -5.56 7.15
C TYR A 61 11.21 -4.60 6.73
N ALA A 62 11.46 -3.73 5.75
CA ALA A 62 10.46 -2.78 5.27
C ALA A 62 9.23 -3.48 4.66
N THR A 63 9.44 -4.57 3.90
CA THR A 63 8.34 -5.38 3.37
C THR A 63 7.56 -6.04 4.51
N TRP A 64 8.24 -6.65 5.47
CA TRP A 64 7.61 -7.24 6.65
C TRP A 64 6.81 -6.22 7.44
N ALA A 65 7.38 -5.03 7.69
CA ALA A 65 6.74 -3.97 8.45
C ALA A 65 5.44 -3.50 7.77
N LEU A 66 5.49 -3.28 6.45
CA LEU A 66 4.32 -2.90 5.67
C LEU A 66 3.23 -3.98 5.69
N LEU A 67 3.61 -5.23 5.41
CA LEU A 67 2.66 -6.36 5.42
C LEU A 67 2.08 -6.61 6.81
N LEU A 68 2.88 -6.44 7.87
CA LEU A 68 2.40 -6.59 9.25
C LEU A 68 1.40 -5.49 9.62
N ALA A 69 1.65 -4.25 9.23
CA ALA A 69 0.70 -3.15 9.42
C ALA A 69 -0.60 -3.42 8.66
N GLN A 70 -0.50 -3.87 7.41
CA GLN A 70 -1.65 -4.26 6.58
C GLN A 70 -2.46 -5.39 7.20
N ALA A 71 -1.82 -6.48 7.62
CA ALA A 71 -2.50 -7.62 8.24
C ALA A 71 -3.22 -7.22 9.53
N ARG A 72 -2.59 -6.38 10.35
CA ARG A 72 -3.18 -5.86 11.59
C ARG A 72 -4.41 -5.00 11.33
N ASP A 73 -4.33 -4.11 10.35
CA ASP A 73 -5.48 -3.30 9.94
C ASP A 73 -6.67 -4.17 9.52
N LYS A 74 -6.42 -5.19 8.69
CA LYS A 74 -7.47 -6.11 8.22
C LYS A 74 -8.08 -6.98 9.31
N VAL A 75 -7.28 -7.45 10.28
CA VAL A 75 -7.74 -8.35 11.34
C VAL A 75 -8.44 -7.59 12.47
N TYR A 76 -7.88 -6.47 12.87
CA TYR A 76 -8.35 -5.75 14.06
C TYR A 76 -9.04 -4.43 13.74
N GLY A 77 -8.82 -3.86 12.56
CA GLY A 77 -9.28 -2.51 12.24
C GLY A 77 -8.80 -1.51 13.28
N LYS A 78 -9.75 -0.70 13.77
CA LYS A 78 -9.47 0.31 14.82
C LYS A 78 -9.37 -0.28 16.25
N ARG A 79 -9.59 -1.59 16.43
CA ARG A 79 -9.66 -2.24 17.75
C ARG A 79 -8.41 -3.05 18.05
N LEU A 80 -7.23 -2.46 17.94
CA LEU A 80 -5.98 -3.13 18.27
C LEU A 80 -5.91 -3.44 19.78
N PRO A 81 -5.70 -4.72 20.17
CA PRO A 81 -5.45 -5.05 21.57
C PRO A 81 -4.09 -4.50 22.03
N ASP A 82 -4.05 -3.78 23.15
CA ASP A 82 -2.82 -3.25 23.76
C ASP A 82 -1.81 -4.34 24.18
N SER A 83 -2.28 -5.60 24.28
CA SER A 83 -1.48 -6.75 24.73
C SER A 83 -0.51 -7.32 23.68
N LEU A 84 -0.51 -6.80 22.44
CA LEU A 84 0.39 -7.27 21.39
C LEU A 84 1.77 -6.61 21.56
N ASN A 85 2.76 -7.37 22.00
CA ASN A 85 4.16 -6.95 22.08
C ASN A 85 4.79 -6.85 20.67
N ILE A 86 4.25 -5.94 19.85
CA ILE A 86 4.66 -5.69 18.45
C ILE A 86 4.80 -4.17 18.30
N PRO A 87 5.76 -3.67 17.47
CA PRO A 87 5.86 -2.24 17.18
C PRO A 87 4.52 -1.64 16.77
N SER A 88 4.28 -0.38 17.12
CA SER A 88 3.04 0.32 16.71
C SER A 88 2.91 0.34 15.18
N SER A 89 1.68 0.31 14.67
CA SER A 89 1.44 0.39 13.22
C SER A 89 2.05 1.66 12.63
N ASP A 90 2.05 2.76 13.37
CA ASP A 90 2.66 4.03 12.94
C ASP A 90 4.17 3.88 12.69
N LYS A 91 4.90 3.25 13.63
CA LYS A 91 6.33 2.98 13.45
C LYS A 91 6.59 2.05 12.27
N LEU A 92 5.85 0.95 12.14
CA LEU A 92 6.02 -0.02 11.06
C LEU A 92 5.82 0.63 9.68
N VAL A 93 4.75 1.42 9.53
CA VAL A 93 4.45 2.10 8.27
C VAL A 93 5.47 3.19 7.99
N GLN A 94 5.94 3.92 9.01
CA GLN A 94 6.97 4.94 8.83
C GLN A 94 8.29 4.32 8.37
N ASP A 95 8.74 3.24 9.01
CA ASP A 95 9.97 2.52 8.63
C ASP A 95 9.88 2.00 7.17
N ALA A 96 8.71 1.48 6.76
CA ALA A 96 8.47 1.03 5.41
C ALA A 96 8.50 2.19 4.41
N MET A 97 7.84 3.30 4.72
CA MET A 97 7.78 4.49 3.89
C MET A 97 9.19 5.07 3.68
N ASP A 98 9.96 5.25 4.75
CA ASP A 98 11.34 5.78 4.71
C ASP A 98 12.28 4.92 3.87
N TYR A 99 12.01 3.61 3.81
CA TYR A 99 12.78 2.69 2.97
C TYR A 99 12.34 2.79 1.50
N PHE A 100 11.03 2.63 1.21
CA PHE A 100 10.55 2.55 -0.17
C PHE A 100 10.59 3.89 -0.92
N GLU A 101 10.61 5.03 -0.23
CA GLU A 101 10.87 6.33 -0.86
C GLU A 101 12.28 6.45 -1.46
N LYS A 102 13.23 5.61 -1.04
CA LYS A 102 14.62 5.60 -1.52
C LYS A 102 14.89 4.49 -2.54
N GLU A 103 13.95 3.58 -2.69
CA GLU A 103 14.05 2.43 -3.58
C GLU A 103 13.07 2.58 -4.75
N ASP A 104 13.30 1.84 -5.82
CA ASP A 104 12.44 1.89 -7.02
C ASP A 104 11.27 0.88 -6.94
N ASP A 105 10.67 0.72 -5.75
CA ASP A 105 9.48 -0.13 -5.53
C ASP A 105 8.24 0.75 -5.37
N LEU A 106 7.77 1.28 -6.49
CA LEU A 106 6.63 2.20 -6.54
C LEU A 106 5.37 1.61 -5.91
N LYS A 107 5.13 0.31 -6.10
CA LYS A 107 3.93 -0.34 -5.55
C LYS A 107 3.95 -0.33 -4.02
N ARG A 108 5.05 -0.76 -3.40
CA ARG A 108 5.16 -0.76 -1.94
C ARG A 108 5.23 0.63 -1.34
N MET A 109 5.86 1.57 -2.05
CA MET A 109 5.84 2.98 -1.65
C MET A 109 4.41 3.53 -1.60
N ALA A 110 3.60 3.28 -2.63
CA ALA A 110 2.21 3.72 -2.66
C ALA A 110 1.36 3.04 -1.59
N GLN A 111 1.58 1.76 -1.31
CA GLN A 111 0.94 1.07 -0.20
C GLN A 111 1.31 1.70 1.16
N ALA A 112 2.57 2.04 1.37
CA ALA A 112 3.03 2.70 2.59
C ALA A 112 2.36 4.09 2.77
N TYR A 113 2.25 4.89 1.71
CA TYR A 113 1.49 6.15 1.73
C TYR A 113 0.02 5.93 2.11
N TYR A 114 -0.62 4.91 1.53
CA TYR A 114 -2.01 4.59 1.84
C TYR A 114 -2.20 4.27 3.32
N TYR A 115 -1.42 3.34 3.87
CA TYR A 115 -1.53 2.95 5.28
C TYR A 115 -1.13 4.07 6.25
N LYS A 116 -0.17 4.93 5.88
CA LYS A 116 0.14 6.14 6.67
C LYS A 116 -1.03 7.12 6.67
N GLY A 117 -1.66 7.33 5.51
CA GLY A 117 -2.86 8.13 5.39
C GLY A 117 -4.00 7.61 6.28
N GLN A 118 -4.22 6.29 6.30
CA GLN A 118 -5.22 5.68 7.19
C GLN A 118 -4.94 5.90 8.67
N LEU A 119 -3.69 5.74 9.10
CA LEU A 119 -3.29 6.02 10.48
C LEU A 119 -3.52 7.48 10.87
N LEU A 120 -3.26 8.42 9.97
CA LEU A 120 -3.54 9.84 10.20
C LEU A 120 -5.06 10.13 10.25
N GLU A 121 -5.83 9.48 9.37
CA GLU A 121 -7.31 9.56 9.41
C GLU A 121 -7.85 9.08 10.75
N ASP A 122 -7.36 7.95 11.27
CA ASP A 122 -7.74 7.43 12.58
C ASP A 122 -7.38 8.37 13.73
N GLN A 123 -6.27 9.09 13.61
CA GLN A 123 -5.85 10.16 14.53
C GLN A 123 -6.61 11.48 14.33
N LYS A 124 -7.56 11.56 13.39
CA LYS A 124 -8.30 12.77 13.01
C LYS A 124 -7.42 13.87 12.39
N LYS A 125 -6.25 13.52 11.91
CA LYS A 125 -5.34 14.42 11.17
C LYS A 125 -5.66 14.40 9.68
N LEU A 126 -6.91 14.77 9.36
CA LEU A 126 -7.47 14.59 8.01
C LEU A 126 -6.71 15.39 6.94
N THR A 127 -6.27 16.60 7.26
CA THR A 127 -5.49 17.46 6.34
C THR A 127 -4.10 16.90 6.03
N GLU A 128 -3.52 16.10 6.95
CA GLU A 128 -2.25 15.43 6.73
C GLU A 128 -2.42 14.11 5.95
N ALA A 129 -3.58 13.45 6.09
CA ALA A 129 -3.89 12.20 5.40
C ALA A 129 -4.10 12.38 3.88
N ILE A 130 -4.81 13.43 3.47
CA ILE A 130 -5.19 13.68 2.07
C ILE A 130 -3.97 13.66 1.12
N PRO A 131 -2.88 14.40 1.34
CA PRO A 131 -1.75 14.39 0.41
C PRO A 131 -1.09 13.01 0.27
N LEU A 132 -1.11 12.16 1.30
CA LEU A 132 -0.59 10.81 1.23
C LEU A 132 -1.51 9.90 0.39
N PHE A 133 -2.82 9.99 0.59
CA PHE A 133 -3.77 9.28 -0.27
C PHE A 133 -3.66 9.71 -1.73
N LEU A 134 -3.48 11.01 -2.02
CA LEU A 134 -3.31 11.50 -3.38
C LEU A 134 -2.03 10.97 -4.04
N LYS A 135 -0.89 10.95 -3.31
CA LYS A 135 0.36 10.34 -3.80
C LYS A 135 0.16 8.85 -4.11
N SER A 136 -0.48 8.14 -3.20
CA SER A 136 -0.80 6.72 -3.38
C SER A 136 -1.70 6.48 -4.59
N LYS A 137 -2.76 7.29 -4.75
CA LYS A 137 -3.70 7.22 -5.88
C LYS A 137 -3.00 7.38 -7.22
N ASP A 138 -2.17 8.42 -7.35
CA ASP A 138 -1.44 8.69 -8.58
C ASP A 138 -0.58 7.49 -9.00
N ILE A 139 0.18 6.92 -8.09
CA ILE A 139 1.03 5.76 -8.37
C ILE A 139 0.19 4.52 -8.71
N MET A 140 -0.80 4.18 -7.90
CA MET A 140 -1.61 2.97 -8.08
C MET A 140 -2.45 3.02 -9.36
N THR A 141 -2.89 4.22 -9.77
CA THR A 141 -3.58 4.42 -11.05
C THR A 141 -2.64 4.16 -12.23
N ARG A 142 -1.40 4.66 -12.18
CA ARG A 142 -0.39 4.41 -13.22
C ARG A 142 0.06 2.96 -13.30
N LEU A 143 0.06 2.25 -12.18
CA LEU A 143 0.39 0.81 -12.11
C LEU A 143 -0.79 -0.09 -12.50
N ASP A 144 -1.96 0.47 -12.81
CA ASP A 144 -3.21 -0.24 -13.07
C ASP A 144 -3.59 -1.25 -11.96
N GLU A 145 -3.53 -0.79 -10.71
CA GLU A 145 -3.87 -1.57 -9.51
C GLU A 145 -5.31 -1.23 -9.02
N PRO A 146 -6.35 -1.76 -9.66
CA PRO A 146 -7.72 -1.29 -9.47
C PRO A 146 -8.24 -1.49 -8.04
N LEU A 147 -7.82 -2.56 -7.35
CA LEU A 147 -8.23 -2.82 -5.98
C LEU A 147 -7.69 -1.75 -5.02
N PHE A 148 -6.38 -1.43 -5.10
CA PHE A 148 -5.81 -0.39 -4.27
C PHE A 148 -6.34 0.98 -4.63
N THR A 149 -6.51 1.28 -5.91
CA THR A 149 -7.09 2.55 -6.35
C THR A 149 -8.52 2.73 -5.83
N TYR A 150 -9.33 1.65 -5.82
CA TYR A 150 -10.65 1.65 -5.19
C TYR A 150 -10.57 2.04 -3.71
N LEU A 151 -9.71 1.36 -2.94
CA LEU A 151 -9.56 1.61 -1.50
C LEU A 151 -9.12 3.05 -1.20
N ILE A 152 -8.18 3.57 -1.98
CA ILE A 152 -7.67 4.93 -1.82
C ILE A 152 -8.75 5.96 -2.14
N CYS A 153 -9.46 5.79 -3.26
CA CYS A 153 -10.56 6.69 -3.63
C CYS A 153 -11.66 6.71 -2.58
N GLN A 154 -11.95 5.55 -1.98
CA GLN A 154 -12.92 5.43 -0.90
C GLN A 154 -12.46 6.18 0.36
N SER A 155 -11.18 5.99 0.77
CA SER A 155 -10.62 6.72 1.91
C SER A 155 -10.60 8.22 1.67
N LEU A 156 -10.19 8.68 0.49
CA LEU A 156 -10.23 10.10 0.11
C LEU A 156 -11.66 10.65 0.17
N GLY A 157 -12.63 9.95 -0.39
CA GLY A 157 -14.03 10.36 -0.36
C GLY A 157 -14.55 10.52 1.07
N ASN A 158 -14.28 9.55 1.93
CA ASN A 158 -14.66 9.61 3.33
C ASN A 158 -13.93 10.74 4.07
N THR A 159 -12.63 10.92 3.83
CA THR A 159 -11.83 11.97 4.47
C THR A 159 -12.33 13.36 4.08
N TYR A 160 -12.68 13.60 2.82
CA TYR A 160 -13.30 14.84 2.37
C TYR A 160 -14.67 15.05 3.01
N ARG A 161 -15.52 14.02 3.07
CA ARG A 161 -16.83 14.12 3.72
C ARG A 161 -16.75 14.45 5.21
N TYR A 162 -15.74 13.92 5.91
CA TYR A 162 -15.49 14.27 7.32
C TYR A 162 -15.03 15.73 7.52
N GLN A 163 -14.67 16.43 6.47
CA GLN A 163 -14.32 17.85 6.44
C GLN A 163 -15.43 18.70 5.80
N ASP A 164 -16.62 18.15 5.60
CA ASP A 164 -17.75 18.77 4.92
C ASP A 164 -17.47 19.23 3.48
N LEU A 165 -16.43 18.68 2.85
CA LEU A 165 -16.05 18.91 1.45
C LEU A 165 -16.77 17.88 0.56
N TYR A 166 -18.09 18.07 0.44
CA TYR A 166 -18.96 17.06 -0.17
C TYR A 166 -18.77 16.91 -1.67
N GLU A 167 -18.48 17.98 -2.40
CA GLU A 167 -18.22 17.96 -3.83
C GLU A 167 -16.94 17.17 -4.15
N GLU A 168 -15.85 17.43 -3.41
CA GLU A 168 -14.59 16.69 -3.53
C GLU A 168 -14.79 15.22 -3.14
N SER A 169 -15.58 14.97 -2.09
CA SER A 169 -15.97 13.62 -1.68
C SER A 169 -16.66 12.88 -2.81
N LEU A 170 -17.66 13.50 -3.47
CA LEU A 170 -18.38 12.87 -4.59
C LEU A 170 -17.47 12.52 -5.76
N VAL A 171 -16.49 13.36 -6.08
CA VAL A 171 -15.51 13.07 -7.15
C VAL A 171 -14.77 11.77 -6.83
N GLN A 172 -14.25 11.64 -5.62
CA GLN A 172 -13.48 10.46 -5.21
C GLN A 172 -14.37 9.20 -5.10
N LEU A 173 -15.57 9.33 -4.57
CA LEU A 173 -16.49 8.20 -4.43
C LEU A 173 -17.04 7.70 -5.77
N LYS A 174 -17.20 8.58 -6.77
CA LYS A 174 -17.50 8.17 -8.14
C LYS A 174 -16.36 7.37 -8.76
N ASP A 175 -15.11 7.80 -8.56
CA ASP A 175 -13.94 7.02 -8.98
C ASP A 175 -13.91 5.67 -8.28
N ALA A 176 -14.12 5.63 -6.95
CA ALA A 176 -14.20 4.38 -6.19
C ALA A 176 -15.25 3.42 -6.78
N TYR A 177 -16.43 3.93 -7.11
CA TYR A 177 -17.48 3.12 -7.74
C TYR A 177 -17.03 2.54 -9.09
N GLN A 178 -16.36 3.33 -9.93
CA GLN A 178 -15.85 2.83 -11.22
C GLN A 178 -14.80 1.71 -11.03
N TYR A 179 -13.90 1.86 -10.08
CA TYR A 179 -12.91 0.82 -9.75
C TYR A 179 -13.55 -0.41 -9.10
N ALA A 180 -14.62 -0.24 -8.30
CA ALA A 180 -15.41 -1.34 -7.76
C ALA A 180 -16.07 -2.16 -8.88
N LEU A 181 -16.66 -1.50 -9.88
CA LEU A 181 -17.24 -2.15 -11.06
C LEU A 181 -16.19 -2.97 -11.82
N ARG A 182 -14.99 -2.41 -12.02
CA ARG A 182 -13.88 -3.14 -12.68
C ARG A 182 -13.44 -4.40 -11.91
N SER A 183 -13.58 -4.41 -10.58
CA SER A 183 -13.26 -5.58 -9.77
C SER A 183 -14.28 -6.70 -9.85
N GLY A 184 -15.51 -6.43 -10.31
CA GLY A 184 -16.63 -7.36 -10.34
C GLY A 184 -17.13 -7.82 -8.95
N ASN A 185 -16.61 -7.23 -7.86
CA ASN A 185 -16.97 -7.62 -6.51
C ASN A 185 -18.23 -6.90 -6.03
N GLY A 186 -19.31 -7.65 -5.83
CA GLY A 186 -20.63 -7.10 -5.47
C GLY A 186 -20.64 -6.33 -4.14
N GLU A 187 -19.87 -6.75 -3.15
CA GLU A 187 -19.78 -6.06 -1.87
C GLU A 187 -19.14 -4.68 -2.02
N ARG A 188 -18.04 -4.56 -2.78
CA ARG A 188 -17.38 -3.28 -3.05
C ARG A 188 -18.29 -2.34 -3.82
N ILE A 189 -19.01 -2.87 -4.82
CA ILE A 189 -19.97 -2.10 -5.61
C ILE A 189 -21.07 -1.55 -4.70
N SER A 190 -21.67 -2.41 -3.88
CA SER A 190 -22.74 -2.03 -2.94
C SER A 190 -22.26 -1.01 -1.93
N TYR A 191 -21.05 -1.19 -1.40
CA TYR A 191 -20.46 -0.26 -0.45
C TYR A 191 -20.18 1.11 -1.09
N ALA A 192 -19.58 1.16 -2.28
CA ALA A 192 -19.34 2.41 -3.00
C ALA A 192 -20.63 3.18 -3.30
N LEU A 193 -21.69 2.47 -3.71
CA LEU A 193 -23.02 3.08 -3.90
C LEU A 193 -23.61 3.65 -2.60
N SER A 194 -23.45 2.93 -1.48
CA SER A 194 -23.90 3.39 -0.17
C SER A 194 -23.19 4.69 0.24
N GLU A 195 -21.86 4.76 0.07
CA GLU A 195 -21.10 5.98 0.40
C GLU A 195 -21.45 7.17 -0.50
N LEU A 196 -21.68 6.92 -1.79
CA LEU A 196 -22.22 7.94 -2.70
C LEU A 196 -23.58 8.46 -2.22
N GLY A 197 -24.51 7.55 -1.89
CA GLY A 197 -25.84 7.92 -1.38
C GLY A 197 -25.76 8.76 -0.11
N ARG A 198 -24.92 8.37 0.84
CA ARG A 198 -24.68 9.14 2.08
C ARG A 198 -24.19 10.56 1.80
N THR A 199 -23.27 10.71 0.86
CA THR A 199 -22.70 12.03 0.53
C THR A 199 -23.71 12.91 -0.19
N TYR A 200 -24.56 12.36 -1.07
CA TYR A 200 -25.62 13.11 -1.74
C TYR A 200 -26.66 13.68 -0.77
N VAL A 201 -26.94 13.00 0.34
CA VAL A 201 -27.88 13.52 1.36
C VAL A 201 -27.41 14.82 2.00
N HIS A 202 -26.10 15.08 2.01
CA HIS A 202 -25.53 16.31 2.58
C HIS A 202 -25.51 17.51 1.61
N ILE A 203 -25.71 17.28 0.32
CA ILE A 203 -25.68 18.34 -0.72
C ILE A 203 -27.08 18.85 -1.07
N ASN A 204 -28.12 18.04 -0.82
CA ASN A 204 -29.53 18.38 -1.05
C ASN A 204 -30.19 18.89 0.24
#